data_173f2ea905ae1ba238af63433f8381dd
#
_entry.id   173f2ea905ae1ba238af63433f8381dd
#
_cell.length_a   1.000
_cell.length_b   1.000
_cell.length_c   1.000
_cell.angle_alpha   90.00
_cell.angle_beta   90.00
_cell.angle_gamma   90.00
#
_symmetry.space_group_name_H-M   'P 1'
#
loop_
_entity.id
_entity.type
_entity.pdbx_description
1 polymer ?
#
loop_
_entity_poly.entity_id
_entity_poly.type
_entity_poly.pdbx_seq_one_letter_code
_entity_poly.pdbx_strand_id
1 'polypeptide(L)'
;VKESGQIPEDDFQKVVGRISFFVNAGIRFIEELCKMRAFTEMWEEICTDRYGVKDPKYKRFRYGVQVNSLGLTAQQPENNVARIIIEMLAVTLSKSSRARAIQLPGWNEALGLPRPWDQQWSLRFQQILAFETDLLEYEDLFEGSKVIDDKVKSLKKEAYEEIKKIDDMGGAAVALENGYMKEALVASLSRRSKDIEDGIKKVVGVNCYTETENSELGANEAIHKIDEATVTKKIESLINFKKNRDNKKVSDSLEKLKESVVNSQNIMDATIECVINGVTTGEWAEKLREVFGEYRPPTGTSISTGLDDDEINKVRSKVSNVS
;
A
#
# COMPACT_ATOMS: atom_id res chain seq x y z
N VAL A 1 -5.23 19.96 -10.11
CA VAL A 1 -6.60 19.83 -10.64
C VAL A 1 -7.31 21.20 -10.64
N LYS A 2 -7.36 21.91 -9.50
CA LYS A 2 -7.98 23.24 -9.44
C LYS A 2 -7.27 24.24 -10.36
N GLU A 3 -5.96 24.28 -10.31
CA GLU A 3 -5.09 25.20 -11.09
C GLU A 3 -5.03 24.86 -12.59
N SER A 4 -5.41 23.64 -13.00
CA SER A 4 -5.42 23.26 -14.41
C SER A 4 -6.48 23.99 -15.24
N GLY A 5 -7.50 24.59 -14.58
CA GLY A 5 -8.64 25.24 -15.25
C GLY A 5 -9.56 24.30 -16.02
N GLN A 6 -9.32 22.98 -15.97
CA GLN A 6 -10.10 22.00 -16.74
C GLN A 6 -11.47 21.70 -16.11
N ILE A 7 -11.67 22.09 -14.85
CA ILE A 7 -12.89 21.81 -14.11
C ILE A 7 -13.55 23.15 -13.73
N PRO A 8 -14.84 23.34 -14.03
CA PRO A 8 -15.58 24.51 -13.56
C PRO A 8 -15.50 24.64 -12.04
N GLU A 9 -15.39 25.86 -11.52
CA GLU A 9 -15.22 26.12 -10.08
C GLU A 9 -16.37 25.50 -9.26
N ASP A 10 -17.60 25.57 -9.73
CA ASP A 10 -18.78 24.98 -9.09
C ASP A 10 -18.74 23.45 -9.01
N ASP A 11 -18.01 22.80 -9.92
CA ASP A 11 -17.88 21.34 -9.96
C ASP A 11 -16.67 20.84 -9.15
N PHE A 12 -15.76 21.72 -8.74
CA PHE A 12 -14.56 21.32 -8.02
C PHE A 12 -14.86 20.57 -6.71
N GLN A 13 -15.86 21.01 -5.94
CA GLN A 13 -16.28 20.30 -4.74
C GLN A 13 -16.79 18.88 -5.01
N LYS A 14 -17.38 18.62 -6.18
CA LYS A 14 -17.81 17.27 -6.60
C LYS A 14 -16.60 16.39 -6.88
N VAL A 15 -15.51 16.96 -7.42
CA VAL A 15 -14.24 16.25 -7.65
C VAL A 15 -13.62 15.88 -6.32
N VAL A 16 -13.50 16.81 -5.37
CA VAL A 16 -13.03 16.54 -4.01
C VAL A 16 -13.85 15.42 -3.36
N GLY A 17 -15.17 15.51 -3.47
CA GLY A 17 -16.07 14.46 -2.97
C GLY A 17 -15.93 13.10 -3.66
N ARG A 18 -15.19 12.95 -4.75
CA ARG A 18 -14.90 11.67 -5.42
C ARG A 18 -13.56 11.05 -5.00
N ILE A 19 -12.70 11.82 -4.35
CA ILE A 19 -11.42 11.30 -3.84
C ILE A 19 -11.71 10.23 -2.78
N SER A 20 -10.99 9.14 -2.85
CA SER A 20 -10.99 8.08 -1.84
C SER A 20 -9.56 7.70 -1.50
N PHE A 21 -9.38 7.16 -0.30
CA PHE A 21 -8.08 6.86 0.26
C PHE A 21 -7.98 5.39 0.61
N PHE A 22 -6.75 4.92 0.70
CA PHE A 22 -6.44 3.60 1.22
C PHE A 22 -5.30 3.76 2.22
N VAL A 23 -5.51 3.33 3.45
CA VAL A 23 -4.57 3.51 4.56
C VAL A 23 -4.25 2.18 5.22
N ASN A 24 -3.13 2.12 5.94
CA ASN A 24 -2.71 0.92 6.65
C ASN A 24 -3.08 1.02 8.13
N ALA A 25 -3.30 -0.14 8.77
CA ALA A 25 -3.40 -0.26 10.21
C ALA A 25 -2.40 -1.32 10.72
N GLY A 26 -1.57 -0.95 11.68
CA GLY A 26 -0.59 -1.82 12.31
C GLY A 26 -0.97 -2.24 13.72
N ILE A 27 -0.02 -2.90 14.43
CA ILE A 27 -0.28 -3.55 15.72
C ILE A 27 -0.45 -2.57 16.91
N ARG A 28 -0.09 -1.29 16.74
CA ARG A 28 -0.21 -0.30 17.83
C ARG A 28 -1.66 0.19 17.95
N PHE A 29 -2.51 -0.64 18.51
CA PHE A 29 -3.96 -0.51 18.58
C PHE A 29 -4.47 0.92 18.83
N ILE A 30 -4.04 1.55 19.93
CA ILE A 30 -4.52 2.91 20.28
C ILE A 30 -4.03 3.95 19.27
N GLU A 31 -2.80 3.84 18.82
CA GLU A 31 -2.22 4.78 17.86
C GLU A 31 -2.93 4.69 16.49
N GLU A 32 -3.23 3.48 16.05
CA GLU A 32 -3.95 3.23 14.81
C GLU A 32 -5.40 3.75 14.88
N LEU A 33 -6.10 3.50 15.97
CA LEU A 33 -7.44 4.03 16.22
C LEU A 33 -7.43 5.57 16.17
N CYS A 34 -6.48 6.21 16.86
CA CYS A 34 -6.32 7.68 16.85
C CYS A 34 -5.94 8.21 15.46
N LYS A 35 -5.14 7.47 14.71
CA LYS A 35 -4.75 7.83 13.32
C LYS A 35 -5.98 7.91 12.40
N MET A 36 -6.92 6.98 12.50
CA MET A 36 -8.15 7.00 11.70
C MET A 36 -9.00 8.25 12.00
N ARG A 37 -9.11 8.64 13.28
CA ARG A 37 -9.78 9.88 13.69
C ARG A 37 -9.04 11.11 13.17
N ALA A 38 -7.73 11.16 13.35
CA ALA A 38 -6.90 12.26 12.86
C ALA A 38 -7.06 12.48 11.35
N PHE A 39 -7.04 11.43 10.53
CA PHE A 39 -7.27 11.53 9.10
C PHE A 39 -8.64 12.10 8.74
N THR A 40 -9.69 11.66 9.46
CA THR A 40 -11.06 12.12 9.20
C THR A 40 -11.20 13.62 9.50
N GLU A 41 -10.69 14.06 10.64
CA GLU A 41 -10.73 15.47 11.05
C GLU A 41 -9.87 16.35 10.14
N MET A 42 -8.62 15.94 9.87
CA MET A 42 -7.71 16.68 9.00
C MET A 42 -8.26 16.82 7.58
N TRP A 43 -8.89 15.78 7.03
CA TRP A 43 -9.47 15.87 5.70
C TRP A 43 -10.62 16.88 5.64
N GLU A 44 -11.47 16.92 6.66
CA GLU A 44 -12.54 17.90 6.75
C GLU A 44 -11.99 19.33 6.85
N GLU A 45 -10.96 19.54 7.68
CA GLU A 45 -10.25 20.83 7.83
C GLU A 45 -9.62 21.24 6.49
N ILE A 46 -8.85 20.38 5.85
CA ILE A 46 -8.20 20.65 4.55
C ILE A 46 -9.25 20.96 3.47
N CYS A 47 -10.34 20.20 3.41
CA CYS A 47 -11.43 20.48 2.45
C CYS A 47 -12.04 21.85 2.68
N THR A 48 -12.20 22.25 3.93
CA THR A 48 -12.80 23.54 4.30
C THR A 48 -11.83 24.68 4.03
N ASP A 49 -10.63 24.62 4.61
CA ASP A 49 -9.72 25.75 4.70
C ASP A 49 -8.88 25.91 3.42
N ARG A 50 -8.38 24.80 2.87
CA ARG A 50 -7.51 24.83 1.68
C ARG A 50 -8.30 24.79 0.37
N TYR A 51 -9.40 24.05 0.33
CA TYR A 51 -10.17 23.83 -0.91
C TYR A 51 -11.48 24.58 -0.98
N GLY A 52 -11.96 25.20 0.11
CA GLY A 52 -13.18 25.99 0.14
C GLY A 52 -14.46 25.17 -0.09
N VAL A 53 -14.44 23.89 0.21
CA VAL A 53 -15.60 22.99 0.07
C VAL A 53 -16.61 23.32 1.16
N LYS A 54 -17.85 23.65 0.75
CA LYS A 54 -18.91 24.06 1.69
C LYS A 54 -19.82 22.91 2.11
N ASP A 55 -20.20 22.03 1.18
CA ASP A 55 -21.14 20.94 1.44
C ASP A 55 -20.45 19.82 2.22
N PRO A 56 -20.92 19.47 3.45
CA PRO A 56 -20.34 18.40 4.27
C PRO A 56 -20.30 17.04 3.57
N LYS A 57 -21.21 16.80 2.61
CA LYS A 57 -21.25 15.59 1.81
C LYS A 57 -19.95 15.34 1.04
N TYR A 58 -19.26 16.40 0.60
CA TYR A 58 -18.04 16.33 -0.18
C TYR A 58 -16.76 16.36 0.67
N LYS A 59 -16.87 16.63 1.99
CA LYS A 59 -15.74 16.65 2.93
C LYS A 59 -15.46 15.30 3.58
N ARG A 60 -16.29 14.29 3.34
CA ARG A 60 -16.16 12.99 3.99
C ARG A 60 -14.86 12.30 3.60
N PHE A 61 -14.06 11.93 4.59
CA PHE A 61 -12.89 11.07 4.40
C PHE A 61 -13.37 9.64 4.10
N ARG A 62 -13.36 9.29 2.81
CA ARG A 62 -13.81 7.97 2.33
C ARG A 62 -12.60 7.09 2.11
N TYR A 63 -12.42 6.08 2.92
CA TYR A 63 -11.24 5.26 2.91
C TYR A 63 -11.53 3.79 3.14
N GLY A 64 -10.67 2.95 2.59
CA GLY A 64 -10.48 1.57 2.96
C GLY A 64 -9.23 1.40 3.78
N VAL A 65 -9.14 0.33 4.53
CA VAL A 65 -7.96 -0.01 5.34
C VAL A 65 -7.42 -1.35 4.93
N GLN A 66 -6.10 -1.42 4.74
CA GLN A 66 -5.36 -2.67 4.72
C GLN A 66 -4.71 -2.87 6.07
N VAL A 67 -5.04 -3.96 6.72
CA VAL A 67 -4.30 -4.43 7.89
C VAL A 67 -2.88 -4.79 7.46
N ASN A 68 -1.90 -4.32 8.24
CA ASN A 68 -0.51 -4.27 7.80
C ASN A 68 0.18 -5.62 7.84
N SER A 69 0.55 -6.15 6.66
CA SER A 69 1.32 -7.38 6.54
C SER A 69 2.81 -7.23 6.88
N LEU A 70 3.36 -6.01 6.91
CA LEU A 70 4.77 -5.77 7.29
C LEU A 70 5.11 -6.13 8.74
N GLY A 71 4.10 -6.29 9.59
CA GLY A 71 4.24 -6.74 10.97
C GLY A 71 4.22 -8.26 11.13
N LEU A 72 3.84 -8.99 10.08
CA LEU A 72 3.78 -10.44 10.10
C LEU A 72 5.18 -11.04 10.04
N THR A 73 5.36 -12.20 10.70
CA THR A 73 6.65 -12.87 10.84
C THR A 73 6.62 -14.25 10.23
N ALA A 74 7.77 -14.68 9.67
CA ALA A 74 7.97 -16.04 9.22
C ALA A 74 8.23 -17.00 10.39
N GLN A 75 8.76 -16.46 11.49
CA GLN A 75 8.99 -17.20 12.73
C GLN A 75 7.67 -17.32 13.49
N GLN A 76 7.34 -18.52 13.96
CA GLN A 76 6.08 -18.80 14.66
C GLN A 76 4.88 -18.17 13.93
N PRO A 77 4.61 -18.56 12.67
CA PRO A 77 3.67 -17.86 11.79
C PRO A 77 2.23 -17.88 12.31
N GLU A 78 1.84 -18.82 13.14
CA GLU A 78 0.55 -18.90 13.83
C GLU A 78 0.27 -17.67 14.71
N ASN A 79 1.29 -17.02 15.26
CA ASN A 79 1.15 -15.78 16.04
C ASN A 79 0.61 -14.62 15.19
N ASN A 80 0.72 -14.71 13.87
CA ASN A 80 0.20 -13.70 12.95
C ASN A 80 -1.33 -13.59 13.01
N VAL A 81 -2.02 -14.67 13.35
CA VAL A 81 -3.48 -14.66 13.57
C VAL A 81 -3.86 -13.64 14.66
N ALA A 82 -3.18 -13.69 15.80
CA ALA A 82 -3.43 -12.73 16.89
C ALA A 82 -3.08 -11.29 16.47
N ARG A 83 -1.99 -11.10 15.71
CA ARG A 83 -1.62 -9.77 15.20
C ARG A 83 -2.69 -9.18 14.31
N ILE A 84 -3.16 -9.94 13.32
CA ILE A 84 -4.21 -9.54 12.38
C ILE A 84 -5.50 -9.18 13.10
N ILE A 85 -5.91 -9.96 14.11
CA ILE A 85 -7.13 -9.69 14.89
C ILE A 85 -7.00 -8.38 15.66
N ILE A 86 -5.87 -8.12 16.34
CA ILE A 86 -5.64 -6.87 17.07
C ILE A 86 -5.65 -5.67 16.14
N GLU A 87 -5.01 -5.78 14.99
CA GLU A 87 -4.99 -4.73 13.96
C GLU A 87 -6.38 -4.47 13.37
N MET A 88 -7.16 -5.54 13.13
CA MET A 88 -8.56 -5.44 12.70
C MET A 88 -9.43 -4.72 13.74
N LEU A 89 -9.25 -5.03 15.00
CA LEU A 89 -10.00 -4.39 16.10
C LEU A 89 -9.71 -2.88 16.19
N ALA A 90 -8.48 -2.44 15.96
CA ALA A 90 -8.13 -1.02 15.94
C ALA A 90 -8.93 -0.23 14.90
N VAL A 91 -9.22 -0.84 13.76
CA VAL A 91 -10.04 -0.24 12.70
C VAL A 91 -11.52 -0.30 13.00
N THR A 92 -12.01 -1.47 13.41
CA THR A 92 -13.45 -1.70 13.59
C THR A 92 -14.03 -0.97 14.79
N LEU A 93 -13.22 -0.76 15.84
CA LEU A 93 -13.63 -0.01 17.03
C LEU A 93 -13.49 1.51 16.88
N SER A 94 -12.89 2.00 15.80
CA SER A 94 -12.84 3.44 15.46
C SER A 94 -14.13 3.87 14.78
N LYS A 95 -15.26 3.79 15.46
CA LYS A 95 -16.59 3.98 14.86
C LYS A 95 -16.89 5.42 14.46
N SER A 96 -16.34 6.40 15.15
CA SER A 96 -16.49 7.83 14.80
C SER A 96 -15.80 8.18 13.48
N SER A 97 -14.80 7.41 13.08
CA SER A 97 -14.05 7.57 11.83
C SER A 97 -14.15 6.31 10.94
N ARG A 98 -15.37 5.88 10.70
CA ARG A 98 -15.72 4.62 10.05
C ARG A 98 -15.03 4.38 8.70
N ALA A 99 -14.17 3.37 8.62
CA ALA A 99 -13.67 2.84 7.37
C ALA A 99 -14.79 2.18 6.54
N ARG A 100 -14.74 2.28 5.21
CA ARG A 100 -15.73 1.67 4.31
C ARG A 100 -15.45 0.21 4.02
N ALA A 101 -14.20 -0.16 4.06
CA ALA A 101 -13.74 -1.51 3.79
C ALA A 101 -12.50 -1.80 4.63
N ILE A 102 -12.31 -3.06 4.98
CA ILE A 102 -11.09 -3.55 5.61
C ILE A 102 -10.63 -4.78 4.83
N GLN A 103 -9.35 -4.82 4.53
CA GLN A 103 -8.67 -5.96 3.92
C GLN A 103 -7.71 -6.55 4.94
N LEU A 104 -7.82 -7.84 5.20
CA LEU A 104 -6.91 -8.57 6.06
C LEU A 104 -5.94 -9.40 5.20
N PRO A 105 -4.65 -9.45 5.55
CA PRO A 105 -3.68 -10.32 4.90
C PRO A 105 -3.94 -11.80 5.25
N GLY A 106 -3.40 -12.70 4.46
CA GLY A 106 -3.28 -14.10 4.88
C GLY A 106 -2.31 -14.21 6.06
N TRP A 107 -2.62 -15.02 7.06
CA TRP A 107 -1.76 -15.20 8.25
C TRP A 107 -0.34 -15.68 7.90
N ASN A 108 -0.19 -16.38 6.77
CA ASN A 108 1.05 -16.94 6.24
C ASN A 108 1.69 -16.08 5.12
N GLU A 109 1.24 -14.86 4.92
CA GLU A 109 1.76 -13.96 3.86
C GLU A 109 3.27 -13.72 3.98
N ALA A 110 3.83 -13.75 5.21
CA ALA A 110 5.27 -13.65 5.43
C ALA A 110 6.06 -14.88 4.92
N LEU A 111 5.41 -16.02 4.70
CA LEU A 111 6.02 -17.23 4.15
C LEU A 111 5.96 -17.27 2.63
N GLY A 112 5.02 -16.56 2.00
CA GLY A 112 4.81 -16.57 0.56
C GLY A 112 3.35 -16.37 0.17
N LEU A 113 2.96 -16.90 -0.99
CA LEU A 113 1.61 -16.75 -1.54
C LEU A 113 0.59 -17.57 -0.73
N PRO A 114 -0.45 -16.94 -0.12
CA PRO A 114 -1.47 -17.64 0.64
C PRO A 114 -2.30 -18.59 -0.25
N ARG A 115 -2.69 -19.72 0.32
CA ARG A 115 -3.60 -20.68 -0.33
C ARG A 115 -5.06 -20.18 -0.21
N PRO A 116 -6.01 -20.71 -0.99
CA PRO A 116 -7.41 -20.29 -0.91
C PRO A 116 -8.02 -20.40 0.50
N TRP A 117 -7.70 -21.44 1.28
CA TRP A 117 -8.23 -21.58 2.62
C TRP A 117 -7.60 -20.61 3.64
N ASP A 118 -6.37 -20.16 3.41
CA ASP A 118 -5.73 -19.12 4.23
C ASP A 118 -6.46 -17.78 4.06
N GLN A 119 -6.89 -17.48 2.84
CA GLN A 119 -7.75 -16.30 2.54
C GLN A 119 -9.13 -16.42 3.21
N GLN A 120 -9.66 -17.62 3.32
CA GLN A 120 -10.92 -17.87 4.03
C GLN A 120 -10.84 -17.49 5.50
N TRP A 121 -9.70 -17.69 6.17
CA TRP A 121 -9.51 -17.26 7.56
C TRP A 121 -9.68 -15.75 7.72
N SER A 122 -9.10 -14.96 6.83
CA SER A 122 -9.24 -13.50 6.84
C SER A 122 -10.71 -13.06 6.77
N LEU A 123 -11.55 -13.78 6.03
CA LEU A 123 -12.99 -13.55 6.00
C LEU A 123 -13.67 -14.02 7.29
N ARG A 124 -13.27 -15.16 7.84
CA ARG A 124 -13.86 -15.71 9.08
C ARG A 124 -13.59 -14.81 10.28
N PHE A 125 -12.40 -14.21 10.40
CA PHE A 125 -12.12 -13.26 11.49
C PHE A 125 -13.13 -12.10 11.50
N GLN A 126 -13.43 -11.54 10.34
CA GLN A 126 -14.42 -10.48 10.21
C GLN A 126 -15.84 -10.96 10.55
N GLN A 127 -16.20 -12.16 10.12
CA GLN A 127 -17.52 -12.75 10.35
C GLN A 127 -17.70 -13.09 11.84
N ILE A 128 -16.70 -13.67 12.51
CA ILE A 128 -16.70 -13.93 13.95
C ILE A 128 -16.90 -12.62 14.72
N LEU A 129 -16.13 -11.58 14.37
CA LEU A 129 -16.30 -10.27 14.98
C LEU A 129 -17.72 -9.73 14.82
N ALA A 130 -18.29 -9.86 13.62
CA ALA A 130 -19.59 -9.29 13.31
C ALA A 130 -20.79 -10.09 13.86
N PHE A 131 -20.68 -11.42 13.97
CA PHE A 131 -21.83 -12.27 14.25
C PHE A 131 -21.77 -12.99 15.60
N GLU A 132 -20.60 -13.11 16.22
CA GLU A 132 -20.42 -13.81 17.48
C GLU A 132 -20.10 -12.87 18.64
N THR A 133 -19.77 -11.59 18.37
CA THR A 133 -19.52 -10.59 19.40
C THR A 133 -20.61 -9.52 19.41
N ASP A 134 -20.71 -8.79 20.51
CA ASP A 134 -21.63 -7.67 20.71
C ASP A 134 -21.05 -6.32 20.26
N LEU A 135 -19.85 -6.30 19.68
CA LEU A 135 -19.12 -5.06 19.33
C LEU A 135 -19.86 -4.17 18.33
N LEU A 136 -20.77 -4.72 17.53
CA LEU A 136 -21.58 -3.94 16.59
C LEU A 136 -22.80 -3.28 17.25
N GLU A 137 -23.17 -3.69 18.45
CA GLU A 137 -24.36 -3.20 19.17
C GLU A 137 -24.12 -1.85 19.85
N TYR A 138 -22.86 -1.50 20.11
CA TYR A 138 -22.48 -0.28 20.82
C TYR A 138 -21.97 0.80 19.86
N GLU A 139 -22.16 2.06 20.25
CA GLU A 139 -21.55 3.21 19.60
C GLU A 139 -20.03 3.26 19.88
N ASP A 140 -19.37 4.38 19.60
CA ASP A 140 -17.92 4.51 19.80
C ASP A 140 -17.53 4.46 21.28
N LEU A 141 -16.92 3.35 21.68
CA LEU A 141 -16.50 3.09 23.07
C LEU A 141 -15.40 4.04 23.57
N PHE A 142 -14.73 4.76 22.68
CA PHE A 142 -13.64 5.68 22.99
C PHE A 142 -14.06 7.15 22.91
N GLU A 143 -15.35 7.43 22.69
CA GLU A 143 -15.87 8.79 22.66
C GLU A 143 -15.73 9.44 24.04
N GLY A 144 -15.29 10.71 24.08
CA GLY A 144 -15.05 11.45 25.31
C GLY A 144 -13.80 11.05 26.11
N SER A 145 -12.98 10.14 25.58
CA SER A 145 -11.72 9.77 26.22
C SER A 145 -10.66 10.86 25.98
N LYS A 146 -10.27 11.56 27.06
CA LYS A 146 -9.21 12.58 27.01
C LYS A 146 -7.89 12.03 26.47
N VAL A 147 -7.55 10.80 26.80
CA VAL A 147 -6.31 10.15 26.31
C VAL A 147 -6.31 10.00 24.79
N ILE A 148 -7.46 9.60 24.24
CA ILE A 148 -7.64 9.46 22.79
C ILE A 148 -7.60 10.85 22.11
N ASP A 149 -8.31 11.82 22.66
CA ASP A 149 -8.34 13.18 22.11
C ASP A 149 -6.96 13.85 22.11
N ASP A 150 -6.19 13.70 23.19
CA ASP A 150 -4.83 14.24 23.27
C ASP A 150 -3.90 13.55 22.27
N LYS A 151 -4.03 12.23 22.06
CA LYS A 151 -3.25 11.51 21.05
C LYS A 151 -3.63 11.91 19.62
N VAL A 152 -4.92 12.10 19.32
CA VAL A 152 -5.40 12.60 18.03
C VAL A 152 -4.81 13.98 17.74
N LYS A 153 -4.84 14.91 18.72
CA LYS A 153 -4.23 16.24 18.58
C LYS A 153 -2.73 16.17 18.29
N SER A 154 -1.98 15.29 18.99
CA SER A 154 -0.55 15.09 18.74
C SER A 154 -0.30 14.61 17.31
N LEU A 155 -1.02 13.59 16.85
CA LEU A 155 -0.87 13.04 15.51
C LEU A 155 -1.21 14.08 14.43
N LYS A 156 -2.28 14.86 14.62
CA LYS A 156 -2.63 15.96 13.72
C LYS A 156 -1.52 17.01 13.62
N LYS A 157 -0.97 17.41 14.78
CA LYS A 157 0.13 18.38 14.82
C LYS A 157 1.35 17.88 14.03
N GLU A 158 1.80 16.66 14.29
CA GLU A 158 2.94 16.05 13.59
C GLU A 158 2.69 15.95 12.08
N ALA A 159 1.47 15.55 11.69
CA ALA A 159 1.08 15.44 10.29
C ALA A 159 1.04 16.82 9.57
N TYR A 160 0.54 17.86 10.23
CA TYR A 160 0.56 19.21 9.66
C TYR A 160 1.98 19.80 9.56
N GLU A 161 2.85 19.51 10.51
CA GLU A 161 4.27 19.86 10.43
C GLU A 161 4.94 19.20 9.21
N GLU A 162 4.61 17.94 8.95
CA GLU A 162 5.15 17.22 7.79
C GLU A 162 4.56 17.72 6.46
N ILE A 163 3.25 18.00 6.40
CA ILE A 163 2.61 18.64 5.23
C ILE A 163 3.27 20.00 4.94
N LYS A 164 3.52 20.78 5.98
CA LYS A 164 4.19 22.09 5.84
C LYS A 164 5.59 21.96 5.26
N LYS A 165 6.40 21.00 5.73
CA LYS A 165 7.73 20.75 5.14
C LYS A 165 7.66 20.43 3.66
N ILE A 166 6.70 19.58 3.27
CA ILE A 166 6.49 19.22 1.87
C ILE A 166 6.04 20.43 1.04
N ASP A 167 5.12 21.23 1.57
CA ASP A 167 4.67 22.46 0.91
C ASP A 167 5.83 23.48 0.76
N ASP A 168 6.66 23.64 1.80
CA ASP A 168 7.85 24.52 1.78
C ASP A 168 8.91 24.06 0.75
N MET A 169 8.95 22.77 0.39
CA MET A 169 9.80 22.24 -0.69
C MET A 169 9.25 22.51 -2.10
N GLY A 170 8.04 23.00 -2.23
CA GLY A 170 7.34 23.18 -3.51
C GLY A 170 6.27 22.12 -3.81
N GLY A 171 5.88 21.34 -2.80
CA GLY A 171 4.80 20.36 -2.88
C GLY A 171 5.27 18.92 -3.11
N ALA A 172 4.31 18.01 -3.14
CA ALA A 172 4.56 16.57 -3.16
C ALA A 172 5.36 16.07 -4.37
N ALA A 173 5.17 16.68 -5.55
CA ALA A 173 5.92 16.30 -6.75
C ALA A 173 7.41 16.60 -6.58
N VAL A 174 7.76 17.80 -6.10
CA VAL A 174 9.14 18.19 -5.85
C VAL A 174 9.77 17.35 -4.73
N ALA A 175 9.03 17.09 -3.64
CA ALA A 175 9.49 16.24 -2.55
C ALA A 175 9.74 14.77 -2.99
N LEU A 176 9.03 14.29 -4.02
CA LEU A 176 9.29 13.00 -4.63
C LEU A 176 10.54 13.03 -5.51
N GLU A 177 10.67 14.05 -6.37
CA GLU A 177 11.78 14.19 -7.32
C GLU A 177 13.13 14.41 -6.62
N ASN A 178 13.15 15.19 -5.52
CA ASN A 178 14.37 15.43 -4.74
C ASN A 178 14.74 14.28 -3.79
N GLY A 179 13.93 13.21 -3.73
CA GLY A 179 14.21 12.00 -2.94
C GLY A 179 13.77 12.07 -1.48
N TYR A 180 13.24 13.19 -0.98
CA TYR A 180 12.86 13.38 0.42
C TYR A 180 11.95 12.26 0.96
N MET A 181 10.87 11.93 0.22
CA MET A 181 9.92 10.89 0.67
C MET A 181 10.58 9.52 0.78
N LYS A 182 11.48 9.20 -0.16
CA LYS A 182 12.21 7.93 -0.15
C LYS A 182 13.22 7.85 0.99
N GLU A 183 13.96 8.92 1.23
CA GLU A 183 14.91 9.01 2.34
C GLU A 183 14.20 8.86 3.69
N ALA A 184 13.08 9.55 3.90
CA ALA A 184 12.28 9.45 5.11
C ALA A 184 11.77 8.02 5.34
N LEU A 185 11.31 7.34 4.27
CA LEU A 185 10.86 5.95 4.33
C LEU A 185 12.01 4.99 4.69
N VAL A 186 13.16 5.12 4.03
CA VAL A 186 14.34 4.27 4.28
C VAL A 186 14.87 4.50 5.70
N ALA A 187 14.95 5.74 6.17
CA ALA A 187 15.36 6.07 7.52
C ALA A 187 14.44 5.46 8.59
N SER A 188 13.11 5.51 8.34
CA SER A 188 12.13 4.90 9.23
C SER A 188 12.28 3.38 9.29
N LEU A 189 12.48 2.72 8.14
CA LEU A 189 12.67 1.28 8.05
C LEU A 189 13.98 0.84 8.75
N SER A 190 15.09 1.52 8.49
CA SER A 190 16.37 1.27 9.13
C SER A 190 16.29 1.39 10.65
N ARG A 191 15.67 2.46 11.15
CA ARG A 191 15.45 2.64 12.58
C ARG A 191 14.66 1.50 13.19
N ARG A 192 13.55 1.11 12.53
CA ARG A 192 12.73 -0.01 12.98
C ARG A 192 13.51 -1.32 13.06
N SER A 193 14.33 -1.62 12.04
CA SER A 193 15.15 -2.83 12.00
C SER A 193 16.16 -2.82 13.14
N LYS A 194 16.86 -1.70 13.33
CA LYS A 194 17.81 -1.53 14.42
C LYS A 194 17.16 -1.65 15.79
N ASP A 195 16.00 -1.04 16.03
CA ASP A 195 15.27 -1.16 17.29
C ASP A 195 14.89 -2.62 17.62
N ILE A 196 14.63 -3.45 16.59
CA ILE A 196 14.35 -4.88 16.75
C ILE A 196 15.65 -5.63 17.06
N GLU A 197 16.72 -5.38 16.33
CA GLU A 197 18.05 -5.98 16.54
C GLU A 197 18.60 -5.67 17.93
N ASP A 198 18.49 -4.42 18.37
CA ASP A 198 18.93 -3.97 19.70
C ASP A 198 17.97 -4.41 20.84
N GLY A 199 16.87 -5.08 20.54
CA GLY A 199 15.88 -5.54 21.52
C GLY A 199 15.04 -4.42 22.15
N ILE A 200 15.14 -3.19 21.65
CA ILE A 200 14.33 -2.03 22.07
C ILE A 200 12.87 -2.29 21.70
N LYS A 201 12.64 -2.71 20.45
CA LYS A 201 11.32 -3.14 19.97
C LYS A 201 11.22 -4.66 20.03
N LYS A 202 10.33 -5.17 20.87
CA LYS A 202 10.10 -6.61 21.01
C LYS A 202 9.11 -7.11 19.97
N VAL A 203 9.48 -8.22 19.32
CA VAL A 203 8.64 -8.96 18.37
C VAL A 203 8.66 -10.43 18.78
N VAL A 204 7.53 -10.91 19.26
CA VAL A 204 7.37 -12.29 19.76
C VAL A 204 7.69 -13.28 18.65
N GLY A 205 8.50 -14.28 18.96
CA GLY A 205 8.99 -15.28 18.03
C GLY A 205 10.19 -14.83 17.18
N VAL A 206 10.58 -13.54 17.22
CA VAL A 206 11.71 -13.01 16.44
C VAL A 206 12.90 -12.67 17.33
N ASN A 207 12.71 -11.78 18.32
CA ASN A 207 13.76 -11.37 19.25
C ASN A 207 13.42 -11.57 20.73
N CYS A 208 12.25 -12.16 21.01
CA CYS A 208 11.85 -12.61 22.35
C CYS A 208 10.89 -13.80 22.21
N TYR A 209 10.88 -14.67 23.24
CA TYR A 209 10.09 -15.91 23.25
C TYR A 209 10.31 -16.75 21.98
N THR A 210 11.56 -16.93 21.63
CA THR A 210 11.99 -17.61 20.40
C THR A 210 12.02 -19.13 20.53
N GLU A 211 11.99 -19.67 21.74
CA GLU A 211 11.91 -21.10 21.99
C GLU A 211 10.52 -21.60 21.59
N THR A 212 10.48 -22.55 20.66
CA THR A 212 9.23 -23.12 20.14
C THR A 212 9.48 -24.52 19.60
N GLU A 213 8.44 -25.33 19.58
CA GLU A 213 8.40 -26.54 18.75
C GLU A 213 8.19 -26.15 17.29
N ASN A 214 8.57 -27.04 16.39
CA ASN A 214 8.34 -26.81 14.96
C ASN A 214 6.85 -26.66 14.66
N SER A 215 6.48 -25.54 14.05
CA SER A 215 5.10 -25.31 13.62
C SER A 215 4.74 -26.23 12.45
N GLU A 216 3.70 -27.04 12.60
CA GLU A 216 3.14 -27.83 11.51
C GLU A 216 2.56 -26.93 10.38
N LEU A 217 2.15 -25.69 10.75
CA LEU A 217 1.63 -24.71 9.81
C LEU A 217 2.74 -23.99 9.01
N GLY A 218 3.99 -24.09 9.46
CA GLY A 218 5.15 -23.48 8.81
C GLY A 218 5.85 -24.35 7.76
N ALA A 219 5.38 -25.57 7.51
CA ALA A 219 5.96 -26.48 6.54
C ALA A 219 5.91 -25.95 5.10
N ASN A 220 6.75 -26.51 4.22
CA ASN A 220 6.86 -26.14 2.80
C ASN A 220 5.51 -26.20 2.01
N GLU A 221 4.50 -26.83 2.56
CA GLU A 221 3.14 -26.90 2.01
C GLU A 221 2.24 -25.74 2.48
N ALA A 222 2.76 -24.88 3.35
CA ALA A 222 2.02 -23.73 3.91
C ALA A 222 1.78 -22.59 2.92
N ILE A 223 2.31 -22.66 1.72
CA ILE A 223 2.17 -21.63 0.68
C ILE A 223 1.63 -22.23 -0.62
N HIS A 224 0.94 -21.40 -1.39
CA HIS A 224 0.51 -21.77 -2.73
C HIS A 224 1.71 -21.80 -3.69
N LYS A 225 1.97 -22.94 -4.30
CA LYS A 225 2.97 -23.08 -5.37
C LYS A 225 2.24 -23.14 -6.71
N ILE A 226 2.69 -22.32 -7.64
CA ILE A 226 2.16 -22.36 -8.99
C ILE A 226 2.77 -23.59 -9.69
N ASP A 227 1.91 -24.45 -10.23
CA ASP A 227 2.31 -25.62 -10.98
C ASP A 227 3.02 -25.20 -12.29
N GLU A 228 4.24 -25.70 -12.51
CA GLU A 228 5.04 -25.41 -13.70
C GLU A 228 4.34 -25.80 -15.01
N ALA A 229 3.55 -26.87 -14.99
CA ALA A 229 2.77 -27.27 -16.15
C ALA A 229 1.69 -26.23 -16.51
N THR A 230 1.09 -25.61 -15.51
CA THR A 230 0.14 -24.50 -15.70
C THR A 230 0.82 -23.26 -16.29
N VAL A 231 2.02 -22.94 -15.83
CA VAL A 231 2.83 -21.81 -16.38
C VAL A 231 3.18 -22.09 -17.84
N THR A 232 3.70 -23.28 -18.14
CA THR A 232 4.04 -23.72 -19.50
C THR A 232 2.85 -23.63 -20.43
N LYS A 233 1.70 -24.17 -20.02
CA LYS A 233 0.45 -24.10 -20.79
C LYS A 233 0.00 -22.66 -21.08
N LYS A 234 0.18 -21.74 -20.13
CA LYS A 234 -0.13 -20.32 -20.31
C LYS A 234 0.81 -19.67 -21.33
N ILE A 235 2.10 -19.97 -21.26
CA ILE A 235 3.10 -19.48 -22.23
C ILE A 235 2.78 -19.98 -23.64
N GLU A 236 2.51 -21.28 -23.80
CA GLU A 236 2.12 -21.88 -25.08
C GLU A 236 0.83 -21.24 -25.62
N SER A 237 -0.16 -21.03 -24.77
CA SER A 237 -1.41 -20.37 -25.14
C SER A 237 -1.15 -18.95 -25.67
N LEU A 238 -0.26 -18.17 -25.01
CA LEU A 238 0.10 -16.84 -25.47
C LEU A 238 0.86 -16.87 -26.82
N ILE A 239 1.79 -17.81 -27.00
CA ILE A 239 2.53 -17.99 -28.25
C ILE A 239 1.55 -18.32 -29.38
N ASN A 240 0.64 -19.27 -29.15
CA ASN A 240 -0.37 -19.65 -30.13
C ASN A 240 -1.33 -18.50 -30.44
N PHE A 241 -1.74 -17.71 -29.44
CA PHE A 241 -2.55 -16.52 -29.65
C PHE A 241 -1.84 -15.53 -30.57
N LYS A 242 -0.57 -15.19 -30.29
CA LYS A 242 0.23 -14.27 -31.11
C LYS A 242 0.45 -14.78 -32.54
N LYS A 243 0.58 -16.10 -32.73
CA LYS A 243 0.76 -16.73 -34.04
C LYS A 243 -0.51 -16.66 -34.91
N ASN A 244 -1.68 -16.78 -34.27
CA ASN A 244 -2.96 -16.94 -35.01
C ASN A 244 -3.74 -15.63 -35.17
N ARG A 245 -3.32 -14.53 -34.54
CA ARG A 245 -3.95 -13.21 -34.68
C ARG A 245 -3.51 -12.50 -35.96
N ASP A 246 -4.21 -11.49 -36.40
CA ASP A 246 -3.84 -10.60 -37.51
C ASP A 246 -2.75 -9.62 -37.07
N ASN A 247 -1.50 -9.99 -37.27
CA ASN A 247 -0.35 -9.19 -36.85
C ASN A 247 -0.24 -7.84 -37.60
N LYS A 248 -0.85 -7.69 -38.77
CA LYS A 248 -0.92 -6.41 -39.47
C LYS A 248 -1.82 -5.44 -38.73
N LYS A 249 -3.05 -5.88 -38.34
CA LYS A 249 -3.96 -5.06 -37.53
C LYS A 249 -3.37 -4.69 -36.17
N VAL A 250 -2.62 -5.61 -35.56
CA VAL A 250 -1.89 -5.35 -34.32
C VAL A 250 -0.88 -4.20 -34.51
N SER A 251 -0.05 -4.28 -35.55
CA SER A 251 0.93 -3.25 -35.85
C SER A 251 0.27 -1.90 -36.15
N ASP A 252 -0.77 -1.90 -36.98
CA ASP A 252 -1.47 -0.68 -37.37
C ASP A 252 -2.13 0.00 -36.15
N SER A 253 -2.72 -0.77 -35.24
CA SER A 253 -3.32 -0.22 -34.02
C SER A 253 -2.30 0.27 -33.00
N LEU A 254 -1.11 -0.36 -32.91
CA LEU A 254 -0.01 0.14 -32.09
C LEU A 254 0.56 1.45 -32.62
N GLU A 255 0.67 1.63 -33.95
CA GLU A 255 1.10 2.91 -34.51
C GLU A 255 0.08 4.01 -34.28
N LYS A 256 -1.24 3.74 -34.42
CA LYS A 256 -2.29 4.71 -34.05
C LYS A 256 -2.22 5.09 -32.58
N LEU A 257 -1.96 4.13 -31.68
CA LEU A 257 -1.75 4.41 -30.25
C LEU A 257 -0.58 5.39 -30.08
N LYS A 258 0.55 5.13 -30.72
CA LYS A 258 1.74 6.00 -30.67
C LYS A 258 1.43 7.41 -31.20
N GLU A 259 0.76 7.51 -32.34
CA GLU A 259 0.35 8.79 -32.92
C GLU A 259 -0.57 9.59 -31.98
N SER A 260 -1.52 8.90 -31.31
CA SER A 260 -2.42 9.54 -30.34
C SER A 260 -1.64 10.13 -29.16
N VAL A 261 -0.62 9.42 -28.68
CA VAL A 261 0.26 9.89 -27.60
C VAL A 261 1.09 11.10 -28.03
N VAL A 262 1.75 11.01 -29.18
CA VAL A 262 2.62 12.08 -29.70
C VAL A 262 1.82 13.36 -29.94
N ASN A 263 0.57 13.23 -30.40
CA ASN A 263 -0.33 14.35 -30.64
C ASN A 263 -1.10 14.81 -29.41
N SER A 264 -0.78 14.29 -28.20
CA SER A 264 -1.45 14.62 -26.92
C SER A 264 -2.97 14.40 -26.95
N GLN A 265 -3.44 13.43 -27.73
CA GLN A 265 -4.83 13.04 -27.82
C GLN A 265 -5.22 12.05 -26.72
N ASN A 266 -6.53 11.87 -26.49
CA ASN A 266 -7.00 10.82 -25.60
C ASN A 266 -6.67 9.44 -26.20
N ILE A 267 -5.91 8.64 -25.44
CA ILE A 267 -5.44 7.32 -25.88
C ILE A 267 -6.47 6.19 -25.74
N MET A 268 -7.63 6.46 -25.13
CA MET A 268 -8.59 5.39 -24.81
C MET A 268 -9.14 4.70 -26.06
N ASP A 269 -9.53 5.46 -27.08
CA ASP A 269 -10.05 4.87 -28.32
C ASP A 269 -9.01 4.01 -29.02
N ALA A 270 -7.78 4.50 -29.13
CA ALA A 270 -6.65 3.73 -29.68
C ALA A 270 -6.33 2.50 -28.85
N THR A 271 -6.42 2.59 -27.52
CA THR A 271 -6.23 1.44 -26.61
C THR A 271 -7.32 0.38 -26.82
N ILE A 272 -8.59 0.78 -26.96
CA ILE A 272 -9.70 -0.13 -27.25
C ILE A 272 -9.48 -0.83 -28.59
N GLU A 273 -9.05 -0.09 -29.62
CA GLU A 273 -8.71 -0.69 -30.92
C GLU A 273 -7.57 -1.69 -30.82
N CYS A 274 -6.53 -1.41 -30.02
CA CYS A 274 -5.46 -2.35 -29.70
C CYS A 274 -5.99 -3.64 -29.09
N VAL A 275 -6.88 -3.55 -28.11
CA VAL A 275 -7.48 -4.73 -27.44
C VAL A 275 -8.29 -5.57 -28.44
N ILE A 276 -9.14 -4.93 -29.23
CA ILE A 276 -9.98 -5.60 -30.26
C ILE A 276 -9.10 -6.33 -31.28
N ASN A 277 -7.99 -5.76 -31.67
CA ASN A 277 -7.04 -6.35 -32.63
C ASN A 277 -6.07 -7.37 -32.02
N GLY A 278 -6.19 -7.64 -30.71
CA GLY A 278 -5.40 -8.67 -30.03
C GLY A 278 -3.98 -8.24 -29.64
N VAL A 279 -3.75 -6.94 -29.44
CA VAL A 279 -2.52 -6.43 -28.82
C VAL A 279 -2.43 -6.94 -27.38
N THR A 280 -1.29 -7.47 -26.98
CA THR A 280 -1.05 -7.87 -25.59
C THR A 280 -0.69 -6.68 -24.71
N THR A 281 -0.90 -6.81 -23.39
CA THR A 281 -0.54 -5.76 -22.43
C THR A 281 0.94 -5.38 -22.51
N GLY A 282 1.82 -6.35 -22.74
CA GLY A 282 3.26 -6.10 -22.92
C GLY A 282 3.56 -5.23 -24.15
N GLU A 283 2.97 -5.57 -25.29
CA GLU A 283 3.16 -4.81 -26.54
C GLU A 283 2.58 -3.38 -26.44
N TRP A 284 1.42 -3.24 -25.81
CA TRP A 284 0.81 -1.94 -25.52
C TRP A 284 1.70 -1.07 -24.63
N ALA A 285 2.21 -1.64 -23.50
CA ALA A 285 3.06 -0.94 -22.58
C ALA A 285 4.43 -0.58 -23.20
N GLU A 286 5.00 -1.47 -24.04
CA GLU A 286 6.24 -1.23 -24.75
C GLU A 286 6.10 -0.05 -25.74
N LYS A 287 5.00 -0.01 -26.48
CA LYS A 287 4.71 1.09 -27.41
C LYS A 287 4.59 2.44 -26.70
N LEU A 288 4.01 2.48 -25.50
CA LEU A 288 3.95 3.69 -24.69
C LEU A 288 5.32 4.08 -24.13
N ARG A 289 6.15 3.11 -23.73
CA ARG A 289 7.53 3.39 -23.28
C ARG A 289 8.42 3.97 -24.38
N GLU A 290 8.16 3.65 -25.65
CA GLU A 290 8.87 4.29 -26.77
C GLU A 290 8.71 5.82 -26.77
N VAL A 291 7.58 6.33 -26.27
CA VAL A 291 7.28 7.78 -26.26
C VAL A 291 7.60 8.41 -24.90
N PHE A 292 7.15 7.78 -23.80
CA PHE A 292 7.30 8.33 -22.44
C PHE A 292 8.61 7.95 -21.75
N GLY A 293 9.34 6.98 -22.30
CA GLY A 293 10.42 6.34 -21.58
C GLY A 293 9.94 5.40 -20.48
N GLU A 294 10.89 4.79 -19.78
CA GLU A 294 10.61 3.95 -18.63
C GLU A 294 10.75 4.77 -17.34
N TYR A 295 9.70 4.79 -16.52
CA TYR A 295 9.80 5.43 -15.22
C TYR A 295 10.80 4.67 -14.33
N ARG A 296 11.80 5.38 -13.85
CA ARG A 296 12.73 4.90 -12.85
C ARG A 296 12.63 5.78 -11.61
N PRO A 297 12.26 5.22 -10.46
CA PRO A 297 12.22 6.01 -9.23
C PRO A 297 13.62 6.52 -8.91
N PRO A 298 13.74 7.69 -8.25
CA PRO A 298 15.03 8.20 -7.79
C PRO A 298 15.77 7.13 -6.97
N THR A 299 16.99 6.81 -7.35
CA THR A 299 17.79 5.73 -6.72
C THR A 299 18.69 6.23 -5.60
N GLY A 300 18.99 7.53 -5.55
CA GLY A 300 19.88 8.14 -4.57
C GLY A 300 19.22 8.20 -3.19
N THR A 301 19.67 7.37 -2.26
CA THR A 301 19.50 7.60 -0.82
C THR A 301 20.88 7.71 -0.22
N SER A 302 21.14 8.78 0.52
CA SER A 302 22.37 8.96 1.29
C SER A 302 22.41 8.11 2.57
N ILE A 303 21.32 7.38 2.84
CA ILE A 303 21.12 6.63 4.07
C ILE A 303 21.43 5.16 3.81
N SER A 304 22.43 4.63 4.53
CA SER A 304 22.74 3.20 4.61
C SER A 304 21.55 2.43 5.20
N THR A 305 21.21 1.29 4.61
CA THR A 305 20.13 0.40 5.08
C THR A 305 20.53 -0.48 6.26
N GLY A 306 21.28 0.03 7.20
CA GLY A 306 21.50 -0.63 8.49
C GLY A 306 22.74 -1.52 8.60
N LEU A 307 23.49 -1.76 7.54
CA LEU A 307 24.82 -2.33 7.66
C LEU A 307 25.87 -1.20 7.74
N ASP A 308 26.68 -1.21 8.77
CA ASP A 308 27.80 -0.29 8.93
C ASP A 308 28.71 -0.37 7.69
N ASP A 309 29.10 0.77 7.11
CA ASP A 309 29.98 0.83 5.95
C ASP A 309 31.30 0.06 6.20
N ASP A 310 31.75 -0.02 7.44
CA ASP A 310 32.92 -0.81 7.82
C ASP A 310 32.68 -2.32 7.73
N GLU A 311 31.48 -2.81 8.02
CA GLU A 311 31.12 -4.23 7.85
C GLU A 311 30.95 -4.59 6.38
N ILE A 312 30.33 -3.73 5.57
CA ILE A 312 30.21 -3.91 4.13
C ILE A 312 31.61 -3.94 3.48
N ASN A 313 32.51 -3.06 3.88
CA ASN A 313 33.87 -3.02 3.37
C ASN A 313 34.70 -4.23 3.80
N LYS A 314 34.49 -4.74 5.01
CA LYS A 314 35.10 -6.03 5.46
C LYS A 314 34.59 -7.22 4.64
N VAL A 315 33.32 -7.26 4.29
CA VAL A 315 32.77 -8.31 3.44
C VAL A 315 33.30 -8.18 2.01
N ARG A 316 33.30 -6.97 1.44
CA ARG A 316 33.85 -6.70 0.10
C ARG A 316 35.33 -7.09 0.00
N SER A 317 36.15 -6.77 1.01
CA SER A 317 37.57 -7.13 1.02
C SER A 317 37.78 -8.65 1.16
N LYS A 318 36.92 -9.37 1.86
CA LYS A 318 36.96 -10.83 1.93
C LYS A 318 36.56 -11.50 0.61
N VAL A 319 35.57 -10.97 -0.09
CA VAL A 319 35.11 -11.50 -1.40
C VAL A 319 36.16 -11.25 -2.48
N SER A 320 36.82 -10.07 -2.52
CA SER A 320 37.86 -9.77 -3.47
C SER A 320 39.14 -10.57 -3.26
N ASN A 321 39.35 -11.18 -2.09
CA ASN A 321 40.49 -12.05 -1.81
C ASN A 321 40.24 -13.54 -2.13
N VAL A 322 39.06 -13.89 -2.64
CA VAL A 322 38.67 -15.26 -3.03
C VAL A 322 38.56 -15.42 -4.54
N SER A 323 38.67 -14.33 -5.30
CA SER A 323 38.80 -14.30 -6.75
C SER A 323 40.25 -14.04 -7.14
#